data_660fdf3675499bdcfcfa97d8726de372
#
_entry.id   660fdf3675499bdcfcfa97d8726de372
#
_cell.length_a   1.000
_cell.length_b   1.000
_cell.length_c   1.000
_cell.angle_alpha   90.00
_cell.angle_beta   90.00
_cell.angle_gamma   90.00
#
_symmetry.space_group_name_H-M   'P 1'
#
loop_
_entity.id
_entity.type
_entity.pdbx_description
1 polymer ?
#
loop_
_entity_poly.entity_id
_entity_poly.type
_entity_poly.pdbx_seq_one_letter_code
_entity_poly.pdbx_strand_id
1 'polypeptide(L)'
;MRHSHRWAALFLAAGLALVLAACSAGNNGTTENNEAPSSAQDTRTITDSVGRTVEIPKTIERIVCVNVGALRYTCYMQSQDLVVGVEDYEQEPTMSRLYNYVNFDLFADLPVIGSNGEHYPEAIIAADPEVIIMAGNDSQDADDLQNKTGIPVVVVPGSDTTLDDNAYETIRLMGEVYSKEDRAEELTNYLNSVKDDLEQRTAGIPEEDKPSVYVGGVSFKGHHGFEGTEANYGPFVLIHANNLADTTGQSGAFDIDMEQVLAWDPDVIFLDFNGMSLINEDYEKNPDFYQGFTAVQEGRVYSQISFRSSASNLETALADAYYAATILYPEQFADVDPVEKAGEIFTTLLGTNPYEDLKEAGYEFRPIQLGE
;
A
#
# COMPACT_ATOMS: atom_id res chain seq x y z
N MET A 1 1.68 -19.99 -62.46
CA MET A 1 0.66 -20.96 -62.84
C MET A 1 -0.55 -20.63 -61.97
N ARG A 2 -1.52 -19.79 -62.45
CA ARG A 2 -2.75 -20.18 -63.19
C ARG A 2 -3.53 -21.27 -62.41
N HIS A 3 -4.74 -21.04 -61.84
CA HIS A 3 -6.09 -20.69 -62.39
C HIS A 3 -6.98 -20.28 -61.20
N SER A 4 -7.69 -19.19 -61.09
CA SER A 4 -8.94 -18.73 -61.82
C SER A 4 -10.13 -19.68 -61.86
N HIS A 5 -11.27 -19.19 -61.28
CA HIS A 5 -12.68 -19.20 -61.82
C HIS A 5 -13.59 -18.76 -60.65
N ARG A 6 -14.27 -17.63 -60.58
CA ARG A 6 -15.37 -16.98 -61.34
C ARG A 6 -16.59 -17.90 -61.62
N TRP A 7 -17.74 -17.35 -61.19
CA TRP A 7 -19.11 -17.27 -61.76
C TRP A 7 -20.11 -17.09 -60.63
N ALA A 8 -20.83 -16.02 -60.42
CA ALA A 8 -21.82 -15.23 -61.18
C ALA A 8 -23.26 -15.54 -60.74
N ALA A 9 -23.84 -14.55 -60.24
CA ALA A 9 -25.15 -13.93 -60.15
C ALA A 9 -26.37 -14.65 -60.78
N LEU A 10 -27.56 -14.48 -60.19
CA LEU A 10 -28.78 -14.10 -60.91
C LEU A 10 -29.94 -13.72 -59.98
N PHE A 11 -30.47 -12.54 -60.23
CA PHE A 11 -31.72 -11.90 -59.94
C PHE A 11 -32.97 -12.77 -59.79
N LEU A 12 -33.99 -12.37 -59.01
CA LEU A 12 -35.28 -11.91 -59.52
C LEU A 12 -36.14 -11.18 -58.54
N ALA A 13 -36.78 -10.15 -59.03
CA ALA A 13 -37.58 -9.12 -58.39
C ALA A 13 -39.08 -9.44 -58.30
N ALA A 14 -39.80 -8.60 -57.67
CA ALA A 14 -41.15 -8.13 -57.86
C ALA A 14 -42.31 -8.75 -57.05
N GLY A 15 -43.05 -7.84 -56.44
CA GLY A 15 -44.42 -8.09 -55.98
C GLY A 15 -44.96 -7.00 -55.06
N LEU A 16 -45.28 -5.83 -55.64
CA LEU A 16 -46.01 -4.71 -55.05
C LEU A 16 -47.52 -5.02 -54.99
N ALA A 17 -48.18 -4.86 -53.83
CA ALA A 17 -49.63 -4.70 -53.82
C ALA A 17 -50.02 -3.78 -52.63
N LEU A 18 -50.45 -2.55 -53.01
CA LEU A 18 -51.19 -1.63 -52.18
C LEU A 18 -52.64 -2.09 -52.03
N VAL A 19 -53.17 -2.02 -50.83
CA VAL A 19 -54.62 -1.83 -50.60
C VAL A 19 -54.82 -0.81 -49.51
N LEU A 20 -55.33 0.35 -49.90
CA LEU A 20 -55.91 1.37 -49.03
C LEU A 20 -57.36 0.98 -48.69
N ALA A 21 -57.76 1.03 -47.47
CA ALA A 21 -59.15 1.32 -47.08
C ALA A 21 -59.17 2.00 -45.71
N ALA A 22 -59.89 3.09 -45.71
CA ALA A 22 -60.00 4.09 -44.65
C ALA A 22 -61.17 3.84 -43.68
N CYS A 23 -61.13 4.60 -42.58
CA CYS A 23 -62.22 5.04 -41.65
C CYS A 23 -62.65 4.02 -40.58
N SER A 24 -62.67 4.32 -39.30
CA SER A 24 -63.25 5.40 -38.55
C SER A 24 -63.22 5.09 -37.05
N ALA A 25 -62.86 6.10 -36.29
CA ALA A 25 -63.34 6.42 -34.92
C ALA A 25 -63.25 5.42 -33.77
N GLY A 26 -62.52 5.83 -32.72
CA GLY A 26 -62.97 5.56 -31.37
C GLY A 26 -61.92 5.07 -30.39
N ASN A 27 -61.31 6.03 -29.66
CA ASN A 27 -61.06 5.97 -28.25
C ASN A 27 -59.96 5.09 -27.64
N ASN A 28 -59.10 5.77 -26.88
CA ASN A 28 -58.24 5.28 -25.80
C ASN A 28 -57.23 4.17 -26.13
N GLY A 29 -56.09 4.55 -26.64
CA GLY A 29 -54.86 3.77 -26.60
C GLY A 29 -53.89 4.41 -25.64
N THR A 30 -53.73 3.81 -24.52
CA THR A 30 -52.56 3.99 -23.64
C THR A 30 -51.32 3.72 -24.47
N THR A 31 -50.51 4.72 -24.67
CA THR A 31 -49.15 4.60 -25.19
C THR A 31 -48.36 3.85 -24.12
N GLU A 32 -48.19 2.57 -24.28
CA GLU A 32 -47.14 1.84 -23.59
C GLU A 32 -45.79 2.37 -24.16
N ASN A 33 -45.20 3.31 -23.45
CA ASN A 33 -43.78 3.58 -23.55
C ASN A 33 -43.09 2.32 -23.06
N ASN A 34 -42.60 1.51 -24.01
CA ASN A 34 -41.54 0.55 -23.77
C ASN A 34 -40.24 1.37 -23.57
N GLU A 35 -40.13 2.04 -22.44
CA GLU A 35 -38.82 2.35 -21.87
C GLU A 35 -38.25 1.00 -21.46
N ALA A 36 -37.16 0.58 -22.14
CA ALA A 36 -36.29 -0.45 -21.62
C ALA A 36 -35.95 -0.08 -20.16
N PRO A 37 -35.99 -1.01 -19.21
CA PRO A 37 -35.59 -0.71 -17.88
C PRO A 37 -34.10 -0.31 -17.92
N SER A 38 -33.82 0.98 -17.89
CA SER A 38 -32.58 1.49 -17.33
C SER A 38 -32.61 0.96 -15.89
N SER A 39 -31.83 -0.08 -15.60
CA SER A 39 -31.54 -0.44 -14.23
C SER A 39 -30.74 0.73 -13.65
N ALA A 40 -31.46 1.71 -13.11
CA ALA A 40 -30.82 2.70 -12.27
C ALA A 40 -30.09 1.90 -11.18
N GLN A 41 -28.78 1.88 -11.25
CA GLN A 41 -27.96 1.22 -10.25
C GLN A 41 -28.29 1.89 -8.92
N ASP A 42 -28.63 1.10 -7.91
CA ASP A 42 -29.00 1.62 -6.60
C ASP A 42 -27.76 2.30 -6.02
N THR A 43 -27.82 3.60 -5.74
CA THR A 43 -26.68 4.41 -5.31
C THR A 43 -26.80 4.80 -3.83
N ARG A 44 -25.70 5.22 -3.24
CA ARG A 44 -25.57 5.84 -1.92
C ARG A 44 -24.52 6.93 -1.96
N THR A 45 -24.54 7.81 -0.98
CA THR A 45 -23.56 8.90 -0.87
C THR A 45 -22.55 8.65 0.21
N ILE A 46 -21.30 9.05 -0.05
CA ILE A 46 -20.18 9.05 0.90
C ILE A 46 -19.64 10.47 1.02
N THR A 47 -19.20 10.87 2.20
CA THR A 47 -18.36 12.06 2.38
C THR A 47 -16.91 11.61 2.45
N ASP A 48 -16.10 12.01 1.49
CA ASP A 48 -14.68 11.64 1.43
C ASP A 48 -13.79 12.49 2.37
N SER A 49 -12.50 12.16 2.47
CA SER A 49 -11.57 12.80 3.40
C SER A 49 -11.33 14.30 3.13
N VAL A 50 -11.62 14.78 1.92
CA VAL A 50 -11.50 16.20 1.55
C VAL A 50 -12.84 16.92 1.58
N GLY A 51 -13.88 16.28 2.14
CA GLY A 51 -15.21 16.87 2.39
C GLY A 51 -16.14 16.89 1.18
N ARG A 52 -15.81 16.17 0.09
CA ARG A 52 -16.69 16.04 -1.08
C ARG A 52 -17.79 15.02 -0.80
N THR A 53 -19.01 15.30 -1.26
CA THR A 53 -20.11 14.32 -1.26
C THR A 53 -20.10 13.59 -2.59
N VAL A 54 -19.82 12.29 -2.57
CA VAL A 54 -19.65 11.44 -3.75
C VAL A 54 -20.77 10.41 -3.79
N GLU A 55 -21.48 10.33 -4.92
CA GLU A 55 -22.49 9.31 -5.17
C GLU A 55 -21.81 8.07 -5.78
N ILE A 56 -21.94 6.90 -5.13
CA ILE A 56 -21.35 5.64 -5.54
C ILE A 56 -22.41 4.53 -5.61
N PRO A 57 -22.19 3.42 -6.34
CA PRO A 57 -23.07 2.26 -6.29
C PRO A 57 -23.21 1.71 -4.87
N LYS A 58 -24.37 1.16 -4.51
CA LYS A 58 -24.56 0.47 -3.22
C LYS A 58 -23.70 -0.77 -3.12
N THR A 59 -23.57 -1.51 -4.22
CA THR A 59 -22.67 -2.66 -4.33
C THR A 59 -21.61 -2.32 -5.36
N ILE A 60 -20.35 -2.46 -4.99
CA ILE A 60 -19.19 -2.20 -5.84
C ILE A 60 -18.56 -3.55 -6.18
N GLU A 61 -18.37 -3.81 -7.46
CA GLU A 61 -17.76 -5.02 -7.98
C GLU A 61 -16.42 -4.76 -8.70
N ARG A 62 -16.18 -3.50 -9.12
CA ARG A 62 -14.98 -3.12 -9.86
C ARG A 62 -14.46 -1.77 -9.39
N ILE A 63 -13.19 -1.73 -9.04
CA ILE A 63 -12.50 -0.50 -8.64
C ILE A 63 -11.15 -0.36 -9.34
N VAL A 64 -10.62 0.84 -9.33
CA VAL A 64 -9.19 1.12 -9.49
C VAL A 64 -8.71 1.95 -8.31
N CYS A 65 -7.45 1.74 -7.95
CA CYS A 65 -6.77 2.48 -6.90
C CYS A 65 -5.68 3.34 -7.54
N VAL A 66 -5.67 4.63 -7.23
CA VAL A 66 -4.68 5.57 -7.74
C VAL A 66 -3.96 6.27 -6.59
N ASN A 67 -2.75 6.67 -6.85
CA ASN A 67 -1.80 7.20 -5.90
C ASN A 67 -1.36 6.20 -4.82
N VAL A 68 -0.21 6.50 -4.23
CA VAL A 68 0.45 5.64 -3.25
C VAL A 68 -0.42 5.44 -2.01
N GLY A 69 -0.64 4.18 -1.66
CA GLY A 69 -1.37 3.76 -0.46
C GLY A 69 -2.79 3.24 -0.73
N ALA A 70 -3.51 3.73 -1.76
CA ALA A 70 -4.88 3.31 -2.01
C ALA A 70 -5.02 1.79 -2.18
N LEU A 71 -4.17 1.16 -3.00
CA LEU A 71 -4.19 -0.30 -3.21
C LEU A 71 -3.80 -1.07 -1.95
N ARG A 72 -2.80 -0.59 -1.19
CA ARG A 72 -2.37 -1.21 0.07
C ARG A 72 -3.52 -1.34 1.06
N TYR A 73 -4.22 -0.24 1.34
CA TYR A 73 -5.36 -0.26 2.26
C TYR A 73 -6.53 -1.06 1.70
N THR A 74 -6.72 -1.11 0.37
CA THR A 74 -7.67 -2.01 -0.28
C THR A 74 -7.36 -3.48 0.03
N CYS A 75 -6.07 -3.86 0.02
CA CYS A 75 -5.62 -5.20 0.41
C CYS A 75 -5.84 -5.46 1.91
N TYR A 76 -5.58 -4.49 2.80
CA TYR A 76 -5.88 -4.63 4.23
C TYR A 76 -7.39 -4.83 4.49
N MET A 77 -8.22 -4.20 3.68
CA MET A 77 -9.69 -4.39 3.70
C MET A 77 -10.13 -5.70 3.06
N GLN A 78 -9.21 -6.55 2.59
CA GLN A 78 -9.52 -7.80 1.89
C GLN A 78 -10.50 -7.56 0.73
N SER A 79 -10.21 -6.52 -0.09
CA SER A 79 -11.02 -6.09 -1.24
C SER A 79 -10.24 -6.08 -2.56
N GLN A 80 -9.07 -6.71 -2.58
CA GLN A 80 -8.17 -6.79 -3.74
C GLN A 80 -8.83 -7.47 -4.97
N ASP A 81 -9.79 -8.36 -4.76
CA ASP A 81 -10.52 -9.04 -5.84
C ASP A 81 -11.40 -8.10 -6.68
N LEU A 82 -11.66 -6.88 -6.17
CA LEU A 82 -12.44 -5.86 -6.88
C LEU A 82 -11.59 -5.04 -7.86
N VAL A 83 -10.26 -5.16 -7.80
CA VAL A 83 -9.32 -4.33 -8.58
C VAL A 83 -9.29 -4.77 -10.03
N VAL A 84 -9.55 -3.83 -10.95
CA VAL A 84 -9.59 -4.09 -12.40
C VAL A 84 -8.51 -3.35 -13.20
N GLY A 85 -7.63 -2.61 -12.53
CA GLY A 85 -6.48 -1.92 -13.12
C GLY A 85 -5.55 -1.41 -12.03
N VAL A 86 -4.26 -1.34 -12.30
CA VAL A 86 -3.21 -0.95 -11.34
C VAL A 86 -2.26 0.09 -11.93
N GLU A 87 -1.57 0.86 -11.10
CA GLU A 87 -0.45 1.70 -11.54
C GLU A 87 0.74 0.82 -11.93
N ASP A 88 1.63 1.30 -12.79
CA ASP A 88 2.72 0.51 -13.40
C ASP A 88 3.66 -0.13 -12.36
N TYR A 89 3.99 0.57 -11.28
CA TYR A 89 4.86 0.05 -10.23
C TYR A 89 4.25 -1.14 -9.47
N GLU A 90 2.93 -1.34 -9.52
CA GLU A 90 2.26 -2.47 -8.89
C GLU A 90 2.39 -3.77 -9.72
N GLN A 91 2.86 -3.68 -10.96
CA GLN A 91 3.21 -4.85 -11.79
C GLN A 91 4.60 -5.43 -11.51
N GLU A 92 5.30 -4.89 -10.51
CA GLU A 92 6.60 -5.40 -10.06
C GLU A 92 6.51 -5.83 -8.59
N PRO A 93 6.47 -7.15 -8.30
CA PRO A 93 6.42 -7.64 -6.93
C PRO A 93 7.74 -7.38 -6.22
N THR A 94 7.67 -6.98 -4.95
CA THR A 94 8.85 -6.77 -4.12
C THR A 94 8.57 -7.11 -2.66
N MET A 95 9.57 -7.66 -1.97
CA MET A 95 9.49 -7.95 -0.54
C MET A 95 9.30 -6.71 0.34
N SER A 96 9.55 -5.52 -0.20
CA SER A 96 9.31 -4.25 0.50
C SER A 96 7.86 -3.75 0.35
N ARG A 97 7.00 -4.46 -0.39
CA ARG A 97 5.57 -4.19 -0.55
C ARG A 97 4.79 -5.50 -0.46
N LEU A 98 4.68 -6.03 0.74
CA LEU A 98 4.09 -7.35 0.96
C LEU A 98 2.63 -7.44 0.51
N TYR A 99 1.85 -6.35 0.66
CA TYR A 99 0.47 -6.32 0.14
C TYR A 99 0.39 -6.61 -1.36
N ASN A 100 1.36 -6.12 -2.13
CA ASN A 100 1.46 -6.37 -3.56
C ASN A 100 2.01 -7.78 -3.83
N TYR A 101 3.09 -8.17 -3.15
CA TYR A 101 3.73 -9.47 -3.30
C TYR A 101 2.74 -10.64 -3.13
N VAL A 102 1.97 -10.64 -2.03
CA VAL A 102 1.04 -11.74 -1.73
C VAL A 102 -0.19 -11.79 -2.64
N ASN A 103 -0.50 -10.68 -3.33
CA ASN A 103 -1.62 -10.56 -4.26
C ASN A 103 -1.17 -10.44 -5.71
N PHE A 104 0.12 -10.67 -6.01
CA PHE A 104 0.69 -10.36 -7.31
C PHE A 104 0.01 -11.08 -8.47
N ASP A 105 -0.40 -12.34 -8.28
CA ASP A 105 -1.13 -13.11 -9.29
C ASP A 105 -2.46 -12.44 -9.72
N LEU A 106 -3.06 -11.62 -8.85
CA LEU A 106 -4.26 -10.84 -9.17
C LEU A 106 -3.94 -9.59 -9.98
N PHE A 107 -2.74 -9.01 -9.82
CA PHE A 107 -2.37 -7.70 -10.36
C PHE A 107 -1.54 -7.76 -11.64
N ALA A 108 -0.77 -8.84 -11.85
CA ALA A 108 0.25 -8.96 -12.89
C ALA A 108 -0.27 -8.71 -14.32
N ASP A 109 -1.49 -9.18 -14.62
CA ASP A 109 -2.08 -9.08 -15.94
C ASP A 109 -3.12 -7.96 -16.08
N LEU A 110 -3.33 -7.14 -15.03
CA LEU A 110 -4.27 -6.04 -15.07
C LEU A 110 -3.75 -4.88 -15.94
N PRO A 111 -4.65 -4.11 -16.59
CA PRO A 111 -4.23 -2.94 -17.36
C PRO A 111 -3.55 -1.89 -16.48
N VAL A 112 -2.51 -1.25 -17.01
CA VAL A 112 -1.85 -0.11 -16.38
C VAL A 112 -2.71 1.12 -16.55
N ILE A 113 -3.09 1.75 -15.43
CA ILE A 113 -4.01 2.89 -15.37
C ILE A 113 -3.34 4.20 -14.95
N GLY A 114 -2.04 4.18 -14.67
CA GLY A 114 -1.25 5.34 -14.26
C GLY A 114 0.20 4.99 -14.00
N SER A 115 1.02 6.02 -13.79
CA SER A 115 2.44 5.91 -13.46
C SER A 115 2.89 7.11 -12.65
N ASN A 116 3.54 6.89 -11.50
CA ASN A 116 4.15 7.96 -10.68
C ASN A 116 3.23 9.16 -10.38
N GLY A 117 1.94 8.90 -10.11
CA GLY A 117 0.94 9.94 -9.85
C GLY A 117 0.37 10.60 -11.12
N GLU A 118 0.79 10.17 -12.30
CA GLU A 118 0.13 10.52 -13.56
C GLU A 118 -0.97 9.50 -13.86
N HIS A 119 -2.22 9.96 -13.93
CA HIS A 119 -3.36 9.13 -14.25
C HIS A 119 -3.55 9.00 -15.77
N TYR A 120 -3.97 7.82 -16.24
CA TYR A 120 -4.31 7.55 -17.65
C TYR A 120 -5.82 7.40 -17.82
N PRO A 121 -6.59 8.53 -18.00
CA PRO A 121 -8.05 8.50 -17.98
C PRO A 121 -8.67 7.53 -18.98
N GLU A 122 -8.09 7.42 -20.19
CA GLU A 122 -8.59 6.49 -21.21
C GLU A 122 -8.40 5.03 -20.80
N ALA A 123 -7.29 4.70 -20.14
CA ALA A 123 -7.05 3.35 -19.62
C ALA A 123 -7.97 3.04 -18.44
N ILE A 124 -8.21 4.01 -17.55
CA ILE A 124 -9.17 3.88 -16.45
C ILE A 124 -10.58 3.62 -17.00
N ILE A 125 -11.03 4.40 -17.98
CA ILE A 125 -12.34 4.20 -18.63
C ILE A 125 -12.43 2.80 -19.28
N ALA A 126 -11.35 2.37 -19.94
CA ALA A 126 -11.30 1.06 -20.60
C ALA A 126 -11.31 -0.13 -19.61
N ALA A 127 -10.79 0.06 -18.39
CA ALA A 127 -10.85 -0.92 -17.30
C ALA A 127 -12.26 -1.02 -16.68
N ASP A 128 -13.16 -0.07 -16.98
CA ASP A 128 -14.57 -0.04 -16.58
C ASP A 128 -14.79 -0.18 -15.06
N PRO A 129 -14.10 0.58 -14.21
CA PRO A 129 -14.37 0.58 -12.79
C PRO A 129 -15.65 1.34 -12.46
N GLU A 130 -16.28 1.01 -11.34
CA GLU A 130 -17.47 1.69 -10.82
C GLU A 130 -17.11 2.85 -9.90
N VAL A 131 -15.92 2.77 -9.27
CA VAL A 131 -15.38 3.78 -8.35
C VAL A 131 -13.86 3.82 -8.49
N ILE A 132 -13.30 5.01 -8.41
CA ILE A 132 -11.85 5.25 -8.27
C ILE A 132 -11.56 5.58 -6.81
N ILE A 133 -10.66 4.86 -6.18
CA ILE A 133 -10.15 5.16 -4.84
C ILE A 133 -8.84 5.93 -5.01
N MET A 134 -8.79 7.15 -4.51
CA MET A 134 -7.62 8.03 -4.63
C MET A 134 -7.02 8.31 -3.24
N ALA A 135 -5.78 7.92 -3.02
CA ALA A 135 -5.06 8.36 -1.81
C ALA A 135 -4.53 9.78 -2.00
N GLY A 136 -4.79 10.67 -1.03
CA GLY A 136 -4.30 12.05 -1.10
C GLY A 136 -5.15 13.04 -0.30
N ASN A 137 -4.91 14.32 -0.55
CA ASN A 137 -5.57 15.42 0.17
C ASN A 137 -5.96 16.58 -0.76
N ASP A 138 -6.00 16.36 -2.07
CA ASP A 138 -6.32 17.38 -3.07
C ASP A 138 -7.70 17.10 -3.70
N SER A 139 -8.67 17.94 -3.35
CA SER A 139 -10.03 17.86 -3.92
C SER A 139 -10.07 18.23 -5.41
N GLN A 140 -9.17 19.11 -5.87
CA GLN A 140 -9.12 19.55 -7.26
C GLN A 140 -8.65 18.42 -8.18
N ASP A 141 -7.62 17.68 -7.78
CA ASP A 141 -7.13 16.53 -8.54
C ASP A 141 -8.20 15.44 -8.68
N ALA A 142 -8.93 15.17 -7.59
CA ALA A 142 -10.06 14.24 -7.60
C ALA A 142 -11.20 14.70 -8.51
N ASP A 143 -11.56 16.00 -8.48
CA ASP A 143 -12.60 16.56 -9.35
C ASP A 143 -12.16 16.52 -10.83
N ASP A 144 -10.89 16.81 -11.10
CA ASP A 144 -10.34 16.76 -12.46
C ASP A 144 -10.35 15.32 -13.01
N LEU A 145 -9.97 14.33 -12.20
CA LEU A 145 -10.01 12.93 -12.62
C LEU A 145 -11.45 12.45 -12.83
N GLN A 146 -12.35 12.77 -11.91
CA GLN A 146 -13.79 12.46 -12.02
C GLN A 146 -14.40 13.09 -13.29
N ASN A 147 -14.08 14.35 -13.58
CA ASN A 147 -14.57 15.03 -14.78
C ASN A 147 -14.02 14.43 -16.09
N LYS A 148 -12.77 13.97 -16.10
CA LYS A 148 -12.14 13.34 -17.27
C LYS A 148 -12.68 11.96 -17.55
N THR A 149 -12.96 11.18 -16.50
CA THR A 149 -13.38 9.77 -16.62
C THR A 149 -14.90 9.59 -16.59
N GLY A 150 -15.63 10.48 -15.94
CA GLY A 150 -17.05 10.32 -15.64
C GLY A 150 -17.33 9.29 -14.54
N ILE A 151 -16.29 8.78 -13.86
CA ILE A 151 -16.37 7.76 -12.82
C ILE A 151 -16.24 8.43 -11.45
N PRO A 152 -17.05 8.08 -10.44
CA PRO A 152 -16.92 8.63 -9.09
C PRO A 152 -15.53 8.42 -8.52
N VAL A 153 -14.93 9.47 -7.94
CA VAL A 153 -13.64 9.43 -7.24
C VAL A 153 -13.87 9.65 -5.76
N VAL A 154 -13.47 8.71 -4.92
CA VAL A 154 -13.48 8.83 -3.46
C VAL A 154 -12.06 9.03 -2.97
N VAL A 155 -11.81 10.17 -2.29
CA VAL A 155 -10.50 10.48 -1.72
C VAL A 155 -10.39 9.89 -0.31
N VAL A 156 -9.31 9.17 -0.06
CA VAL A 156 -8.90 8.69 1.27
C VAL A 156 -7.57 9.36 1.65
N PRO A 157 -7.27 9.63 2.93
CA PRO A 157 -6.07 10.38 3.29
C PRO A 157 -4.76 9.71 2.84
N GLY A 158 -4.73 8.36 2.83
CA GLY A 158 -3.47 7.64 2.79
C GLY A 158 -2.67 7.87 4.09
N SER A 159 -1.48 7.28 4.19
CA SER A 159 -0.59 7.54 5.33
C SER A 159 0.87 7.36 4.91
N ASP A 160 1.70 8.35 5.25
CA ASP A 160 3.16 8.31 5.09
C ASP A 160 3.86 7.95 6.40
N THR A 161 3.16 7.98 7.53
CA THR A 161 3.67 7.65 8.85
C THR A 161 3.02 6.38 9.40
N THR A 162 3.71 5.73 10.32
CA THR A 162 3.21 4.49 10.92
C THR A 162 2.15 4.80 11.97
N LEU A 163 0.92 4.29 11.79
CA LEU A 163 -0.21 4.41 12.72
C LEU A 163 -0.58 5.86 13.11
N ASP A 164 -0.66 6.74 12.13
CA ASP A 164 -1.22 8.08 12.33
C ASP A 164 -2.76 8.09 12.20
N ASP A 165 -3.37 9.25 12.49
CA ASP A 165 -4.82 9.43 12.39
C ASP A 165 -5.33 9.20 10.94
N ASN A 166 -4.48 9.47 9.93
CA ASN A 166 -4.81 9.25 8.53
C ASN A 166 -4.97 7.76 8.20
N ALA A 167 -4.15 6.87 8.82
CA ALA A 167 -4.29 5.43 8.64
C ALA A 167 -5.67 4.94 9.11
N TYR A 168 -6.10 5.38 10.29
CA TYR A 168 -7.41 5.01 10.85
C TYR A 168 -8.56 5.59 10.03
N GLU A 169 -8.46 6.84 9.59
CA GLU A 169 -9.48 7.47 8.74
C GLU A 169 -9.58 6.77 7.39
N THR A 170 -8.45 6.37 6.79
CA THR A 170 -8.43 5.60 5.54
C THR A 170 -9.15 4.26 5.71
N ILE A 171 -8.84 3.51 6.78
CA ILE A 171 -9.50 2.23 7.08
C ILE A 171 -11.01 2.44 7.25
N ARG A 172 -11.42 3.45 8.02
CA ARG A 172 -12.83 3.77 8.24
C ARG A 172 -13.57 4.08 6.93
N LEU A 173 -13.02 4.98 6.11
CA LEU A 173 -13.62 5.37 4.83
C LEU A 173 -13.69 4.19 3.86
N MET A 174 -12.65 3.38 3.76
CA MET A 174 -12.67 2.19 2.92
C MET A 174 -13.66 1.16 3.41
N GLY A 175 -13.85 1.01 4.73
CA GLY A 175 -14.92 0.20 5.32
C GLY A 175 -16.29 0.63 4.82
N GLU A 176 -16.54 1.94 4.85
CA GLU A 176 -17.77 2.53 4.33
C GLU A 176 -17.90 2.32 2.80
N VAL A 177 -16.84 2.56 2.01
CA VAL A 177 -16.86 2.37 0.54
C VAL A 177 -17.14 0.93 0.15
N TYR A 178 -16.51 -0.03 0.80
CA TYR A 178 -16.65 -1.47 0.46
C TYR A 178 -17.81 -2.16 1.17
N SER A 179 -18.58 -1.44 2.04
CA SER A 179 -19.57 -2.03 2.93
C SER A 179 -18.97 -3.17 3.77
N LYS A 180 -17.77 -2.90 4.31
CA LYS A 180 -16.97 -3.79 5.16
C LYS A 180 -16.64 -3.11 6.49
N GLU A 181 -17.60 -2.44 7.10
CA GLU A 181 -17.43 -1.71 8.36
C GLU A 181 -16.94 -2.64 9.49
N ASP A 182 -17.43 -3.90 9.52
CA ASP A 182 -16.97 -4.91 10.49
C ASP A 182 -15.45 -5.18 10.33
N ARG A 183 -14.94 -5.24 9.09
CA ARG A 183 -13.51 -5.42 8.83
C ARG A 183 -12.70 -4.18 9.23
N ALA A 184 -13.22 -2.99 8.98
CA ALA A 184 -12.60 -1.74 9.40
C ALA A 184 -12.51 -1.64 10.93
N GLU A 185 -13.55 -2.06 11.64
CA GLU A 185 -13.54 -2.15 13.11
C GLU A 185 -12.53 -3.20 13.62
N GLU A 186 -12.50 -4.38 13.02
CA GLU A 186 -11.52 -5.43 13.33
C GLU A 186 -10.08 -4.91 13.21
N LEU A 187 -9.74 -4.29 12.06
CA LEU A 187 -8.41 -3.73 11.83
C LEU A 187 -8.08 -2.62 12.81
N THR A 188 -9.00 -1.69 13.04
CA THR A 188 -8.79 -0.58 13.97
C THR A 188 -8.55 -1.10 15.38
N ASN A 189 -9.34 -2.07 15.84
CA ASN A 189 -9.17 -2.69 17.16
C ASN A 189 -7.84 -3.43 17.27
N TYR A 190 -7.44 -4.16 16.22
CA TYR A 190 -6.16 -4.85 16.19
C TYR A 190 -4.99 -3.87 16.26
N LEU A 191 -4.97 -2.83 15.43
CA LEU A 191 -3.91 -1.81 15.41
C LEU A 191 -3.81 -1.07 16.75
N ASN A 192 -4.95 -0.76 17.37
CA ASN A 192 -4.96 -0.19 18.72
C ASN A 192 -4.39 -1.17 19.75
N SER A 193 -4.73 -2.46 19.67
CA SER A 193 -4.19 -3.46 20.61
C SER A 193 -2.68 -3.62 20.48
N VAL A 194 -2.13 -3.55 19.26
CA VAL A 194 -0.68 -3.56 19.00
C VAL A 194 -0.02 -2.34 19.60
N LYS A 195 -0.58 -1.14 19.34
CA LYS A 195 -0.08 0.12 19.88
C LYS A 195 -0.08 0.12 21.42
N ASP A 196 -1.19 -0.30 22.02
CA ASP A 196 -1.35 -0.35 23.47
C ASP A 196 -0.38 -1.36 24.11
N ASP A 197 -0.13 -2.53 23.49
CA ASP A 197 0.83 -3.52 23.99
C ASP A 197 2.26 -2.95 23.98
N LEU A 198 2.69 -2.36 22.86
CA LEU A 198 4.00 -1.74 22.74
C LEU A 198 4.18 -0.58 23.76
N GLU A 199 3.18 0.29 23.88
CA GLU A 199 3.16 1.40 24.83
C GLU A 199 3.27 0.89 26.28
N GLN A 200 2.45 -0.08 26.69
CA GLN A 200 2.44 -0.62 28.05
C GLN A 200 3.77 -1.24 28.44
N ARG A 201 4.48 -1.87 27.49
CA ARG A 201 5.78 -2.50 27.73
C ARG A 201 6.93 -1.49 27.81
N THR A 202 6.84 -0.36 27.09
CA THR A 202 8.01 0.52 26.85
C THR A 202 7.91 1.90 27.49
N ALA A 203 6.72 2.46 27.72
CA ALA A 203 6.55 3.81 28.23
C ALA A 203 7.13 4.03 29.66
N GLY A 204 7.25 2.94 30.44
CA GLY A 204 7.81 2.99 31.79
C GLY A 204 9.33 2.85 31.87
N ILE A 205 10.03 2.65 30.73
CA ILE A 205 11.48 2.47 30.72
C ILE A 205 12.16 3.85 30.86
N PRO A 206 13.00 4.06 31.91
CA PRO A 206 13.75 5.32 32.08
C PRO A 206 14.66 5.60 30.88
N GLU A 207 14.82 6.88 30.53
CA GLU A 207 15.68 7.26 29.38
C GLU A 207 17.12 6.79 29.52
N GLU A 208 17.66 6.80 30.75
CA GLU A 208 19.01 6.33 31.07
C GLU A 208 19.19 4.79 30.88
N ASP A 209 18.10 4.03 30.83
CA ASP A 209 18.13 2.57 30.67
C ASP A 209 17.86 2.17 29.20
N LYS A 210 17.53 3.13 28.32
CA LYS A 210 17.32 2.87 26.89
C LYS A 210 18.64 2.83 26.13
N PRO A 211 18.99 1.72 25.47
CA PRO A 211 20.17 1.71 24.60
C PRO A 211 19.99 2.72 23.45
N SER A 212 21.08 3.38 23.08
CA SER A 212 21.10 4.24 21.91
C SER A 212 21.06 3.41 20.65
N VAL A 213 20.24 3.82 19.67
CA VAL A 213 20.06 3.08 18.44
C VAL A 213 20.23 3.96 17.22
N TYR A 214 20.71 3.33 16.15
CA TYR A 214 20.81 3.89 14.82
C TYR A 214 20.21 2.93 13.81
N VAL A 215 19.46 3.42 12.81
CA VAL A 215 19.05 2.65 11.65
C VAL A 215 19.75 3.20 10.41
N GLY A 216 20.43 2.32 9.67
CA GLY A 216 21.07 2.64 8.39
C GLY A 216 20.39 1.91 7.24
N GLY A 217 20.63 2.36 6.00
CA GLY A 217 20.09 1.73 4.80
C GLY A 217 18.64 2.10 4.47
N VAL A 218 18.04 3.04 5.19
CA VAL A 218 16.66 3.47 4.96
C VAL A 218 16.51 4.07 3.58
N SER A 219 15.54 3.56 2.81
CA SER A 219 15.25 4.02 1.45
C SER A 219 14.33 5.24 1.44
N PHE A 220 14.69 6.24 0.63
CA PHE A 220 13.83 7.40 0.31
C PHE A 220 14.29 7.98 -1.03
N LYS A 221 13.38 8.15 -1.98
CA LYS A 221 13.72 8.60 -3.34
C LYS A 221 14.82 7.76 -4.02
N GLY A 222 14.91 6.47 -3.66
CA GLY A 222 15.94 5.53 -4.08
C GLY A 222 16.51 4.73 -2.90
N HIS A 223 17.49 3.87 -3.19
CA HIS A 223 18.23 3.11 -2.17
C HIS A 223 19.41 3.94 -1.64
N HIS A 224 19.62 3.88 -0.34
CA HIS A 224 20.75 4.52 0.34
C HIS A 224 21.59 3.49 1.08
N GLY A 225 22.86 3.80 1.31
CA GLY A 225 23.78 2.98 2.08
C GLY A 225 23.61 3.20 3.58
N PHE A 226 24.70 2.99 4.32
CA PHE A 226 24.70 3.15 5.78
C PHE A 226 24.30 4.57 6.22
N GLU A 227 24.57 5.58 5.40
CA GLU A 227 24.21 6.99 5.63
C GLU A 227 22.72 7.28 5.59
N GLY A 228 21.92 6.46 4.90
CA GLY A 228 20.47 6.62 4.82
C GLY A 228 19.80 6.26 6.15
N THR A 229 19.21 7.26 6.81
CA THR A 229 18.57 7.11 8.13
C THR A 229 17.24 7.87 8.19
N GLU A 230 16.52 7.78 9.32
CA GLU A 230 15.26 8.47 9.49
C GLU A 230 15.08 8.97 10.93
N ALA A 231 14.81 10.27 11.07
CA ALA A 231 14.33 10.83 12.33
C ALA A 231 12.84 10.51 12.53
N ASN A 232 12.49 10.13 13.76
CA ASN A 232 11.17 9.58 14.10
C ASN A 232 10.84 8.30 13.30
N TYR A 233 11.83 7.42 13.14
CA TYR A 233 11.65 6.12 12.47
C TYR A 233 10.49 5.35 13.09
N GLY A 234 9.47 5.04 12.28
CA GLY A 234 8.19 4.54 12.76
C GLY A 234 8.26 3.37 13.74
N PRO A 235 9.00 2.28 13.44
CA PRO A 235 9.20 1.17 14.38
C PRO A 235 9.79 1.60 15.72
N PHE A 236 10.71 2.57 15.73
CA PHE A 236 11.35 3.03 16.97
C PHE A 236 10.46 3.97 17.79
N VAL A 237 9.64 4.80 17.11
CA VAL A 237 8.64 5.64 17.78
C VAL A 237 7.64 4.79 18.57
N LEU A 238 7.18 3.68 18.00
CA LEU A 238 6.19 2.77 18.61
C LEU A 238 6.70 2.13 19.92
N ILE A 239 8.01 2.01 20.09
CA ILE A 239 8.64 1.35 21.23
C ILE A 239 9.45 2.32 22.11
N HIS A 240 9.30 3.62 21.90
CA HIS A 240 10.04 4.67 22.63
C HIS A 240 11.56 4.48 22.63
N ALA A 241 12.13 3.98 21.50
CA ALA A 241 13.57 3.78 21.39
C ALA A 241 14.34 5.10 21.34
N ASN A 242 15.57 5.10 21.89
CA ASN A 242 16.47 6.24 21.87
C ASN A 242 17.17 6.33 20.50
N ASN A 243 16.45 6.78 19.47
CA ASN A 243 16.98 6.93 18.12
C ASN A 243 17.89 8.16 18.00
N LEU A 244 19.17 7.94 17.73
CA LEU A 244 20.17 9.02 17.66
C LEU A 244 19.90 10.00 16.49
N ALA A 245 19.26 9.54 15.41
CA ALA A 245 18.86 10.40 14.29
C ALA A 245 17.87 11.51 14.73
N ASP A 246 17.08 11.31 15.79
CA ASP A 246 16.12 12.29 16.31
C ASP A 246 16.84 13.53 16.90
N THR A 247 18.10 13.38 17.32
CA THR A 247 18.91 14.48 17.90
C THR A 247 19.37 15.48 16.85
N THR A 248 19.26 15.18 15.57
CA THR A 248 19.73 16.03 14.47
C THR A 248 18.83 17.24 14.19
N GLY A 249 17.57 17.19 14.65
CA GLY A 249 16.55 18.17 14.32
C GLY A 249 16.02 18.06 12.89
N GLN A 250 16.40 17.00 12.14
CA GLN A 250 15.82 16.64 10.85
C GLN A 250 14.44 15.99 11.04
N SER A 251 13.71 15.80 9.97
CA SER A 251 12.40 15.17 9.96
C SER A 251 12.31 14.18 8.78
N GLY A 252 11.82 12.97 9.05
CA GLY A 252 11.73 11.90 8.06
C GLY A 252 13.09 11.34 7.68
N ALA A 253 13.17 10.74 6.49
CA ALA A 253 14.39 10.08 6.01
C ALA A 253 15.36 11.07 5.35
N PHE A 254 16.66 10.92 5.62
CA PHE A 254 17.74 11.78 5.11
C PHE A 254 19.09 11.06 5.16
N ASP A 255 20.07 11.59 4.41
CA ASP A 255 21.47 11.16 4.51
C ASP A 255 22.18 11.90 5.64
N ILE A 256 22.87 11.14 6.50
CA ILE A 256 23.67 11.68 7.59
C ILE A 256 25.16 11.56 7.28
N ASP A 257 25.96 12.46 7.87
CA ASP A 257 27.42 12.32 7.87
C ASP A 257 27.81 11.06 8.68
N MET A 258 28.48 10.11 8.04
CA MET A 258 28.90 8.84 8.64
C MET A 258 29.88 9.04 9.80
N GLU A 259 30.72 10.10 9.77
CA GLU A 259 31.61 10.45 10.89
C GLU A 259 30.79 10.90 12.12
N GLN A 260 29.63 11.50 11.91
CA GLN A 260 28.72 11.84 13.01
C GLN A 260 28.14 10.57 13.67
N VAL A 261 27.78 9.55 12.87
CA VAL A 261 27.27 8.28 13.39
C VAL A 261 28.39 7.55 14.16
N LEU A 262 29.63 7.58 13.62
CA LEU A 262 30.80 7.02 14.31
C LEU A 262 31.10 7.74 15.62
N ALA A 263 30.94 9.07 15.66
CA ALA A 263 31.12 9.84 16.88
C ALA A 263 30.04 9.58 17.93
N TRP A 264 28.84 9.19 17.52
CA TRP A 264 27.77 8.76 18.42
C TRP A 264 28.03 7.39 19.02
N ASP A 265 28.65 6.47 18.25
CA ASP A 265 28.89 5.07 18.60
C ASP A 265 27.65 4.39 19.21
N PRO A 266 26.56 4.19 18.42
CA PRO A 266 25.30 3.66 18.92
C PRO A 266 25.49 2.28 19.57
N ASP A 267 24.72 2.02 20.66
CA ASP A 267 24.76 0.72 21.34
C ASP A 267 24.26 -0.42 20.46
N VAL A 268 23.28 -0.13 19.59
CA VAL A 268 22.70 -1.09 18.65
C VAL A 268 22.51 -0.44 17.29
N ILE A 269 22.84 -1.18 16.23
CA ILE A 269 22.62 -0.77 14.84
C ILE A 269 21.58 -1.69 14.19
N PHE A 270 20.58 -1.10 13.55
CA PHE A 270 19.68 -1.80 12.66
C PHE A 270 19.99 -1.43 11.21
N LEU A 271 19.85 -2.38 10.30
CA LEU A 271 20.10 -2.18 8.88
C LEU A 271 18.86 -2.58 8.08
N ASP A 272 18.33 -1.62 7.32
CA ASP A 272 17.24 -1.86 6.39
C ASP A 272 17.73 -2.68 5.19
N PHE A 273 17.03 -3.76 4.86
CA PHE A 273 17.44 -4.68 3.80
C PHE A 273 17.59 -4.03 2.43
N ASN A 274 16.82 -2.98 2.11
CA ASN A 274 16.96 -2.29 0.84
C ASN A 274 18.32 -1.60 0.67
N GLY A 275 18.99 -1.24 1.77
CA GLY A 275 20.32 -0.64 1.77
C GLY A 275 21.47 -1.64 1.79
N MET A 276 21.21 -2.92 2.08
CA MET A 276 22.27 -3.91 2.37
C MET A 276 23.30 -4.06 1.25
N SER A 277 22.89 -4.03 -0.02
CA SER A 277 23.87 -4.13 -1.14
C SER A 277 24.87 -2.98 -1.12
N LEU A 278 24.40 -1.74 -0.90
CA LEU A 278 25.25 -0.55 -0.85
C LEU A 278 26.14 -0.56 0.40
N ILE A 279 25.59 -1.01 1.54
CA ILE A 279 26.33 -1.13 2.80
C ILE A 279 27.46 -2.16 2.66
N ASN A 280 27.18 -3.33 2.08
CA ASN A 280 28.21 -4.36 1.88
C ASN A 280 29.28 -3.91 0.87
N GLU A 281 28.91 -3.23 -0.23
CA GLU A 281 29.85 -2.65 -1.17
C GLU A 281 30.77 -1.59 -0.52
N ASP A 282 30.22 -0.78 0.40
CA ASP A 282 31.01 0.20 1.14
C ASP A 282 31.90 -0.47 2.20
N TYR A 283 31.39 -1.47 2.90
CA TYR A 283 32.15 -2.26 3.87
C TYR A 283 33.39 -2.92 3.22
N GLU A 284 33.22 -3.49 2.02
CA GLU A 284 34.38 -4.09 1.27
C GLU A 284 35.49 -3.06 1.00
N LYS A 285 35.15 -1.80 0.78
CA LYS A 285 36.11 -0.71 0.49
C LYS A 285 36.69 -0.09 1.75
N ASN A 286 35.87 0.00 2.83
CA ASN A 286 36.16 0.74 4.04
C ASN A 286 35.93 -0.10 5.32
N PRO A 287 36.46 -1.32 5.46
CA PRO A 287 36.16 -2.19 6.60
C PRO A 287 36.57 -1.59 7.95
N ASP A 288 37.68 -0.84 7.97
CA ASP A 288 38.19 -0.20 9.21
C ASP A 288 37.24 0.85 9.77
N PHE A 289 36.46 1.53 8.91
CA PHE A 289 35.44 2.48 9.35
C PHE A 289 34.37 1.77 10.16
N TYR A 290 33.79 0.70 9.62
CA TYR A 290 32.74 -0.07 10.30
C TYR A 290 33.26 -0.78 11.54
N GLN A 291 34.51 -1.22 11.53
CA GLN A 291 35.16 -1.77 12.74
C GLN A 291 35.41 -0.71 13.82
N GLY A 292 35.21 0.56 13.53
CA GLY A 292 35.21 1.64 14.52
C GLY A 292 33.99 1.62 15.45
N PHE A 293 32.86 1.01 15.03
CA PHE A 293 31.66 0.93 15.88
C PHE A 293 31.76 -0.20 16.90
N THR A 294 31.48 0.13 18.17
CA THR A 294 31.41 -0.87 19.24
C THR A 294 30.32 -1.92 18.96
N ALA A 295 29.16 -1.52 18.42
CA ALA A 295 28.08 -2.40 18.05
C ALA A 295 28.51 -3.45 16.99
N VAL A 296 29.33 -3.07 16.01
CA VAL A 296 29.87 -4.00 14.99
C VAL A 296 30.84 -5.00 15.62
N GLN A 297 31.75 -4.51 16.47
CA GLN A 297 32.73 -5.37 17.15
C GLN A 297 32.09 -6.42 18.06
N GLU A 298 30.95 -6.06 18.69
CA GLU A 298 30.22 -6.92 19.63
C GLU A 298 29.07 -7.71 18.98
N GLY A 299 28.88 -7.57 17.66
CA GLY A 299 27.82 -8.29 16.93
C GLY A 299 26.41 -7.78 17.24
N ARG A 300 26.25 -6.52 17.62
CA ARG A 300 24.97 -5.87 17.91
C ARG A 300 24.44 -5.11 16.69
N VAL A 301 24.50 -5.77 15.54
CA VAL A 301 23.95 -5.28 14.26
C VAL A 301 22.84 -6.22 13.84
N TYR A 302 21.68 -5.70 13.51
CA TYR A 302 20.48 -6.47 13.24
C TYR A 302 19.75 -6.00 11.99
N SER A 303 18.98 -6.88 11.36
CA SER A 303 18.17 -6.56 10.20
C SER A 303 16.92 -5.75 10.57
N GLN A 304 16.41 -4.98 9.60
CA GLN A 304 15.03 -4.49 9.55
C GLN A 304 14.46 -4.83 8.18
N ILE A 305 13.23 -5.32 8.12
CA ILE A 305 12.54 -5.51 6.85
C ILE A 305 12.12 -4.13 6.33
N SER A 306 12.40 -3.87 5.05
CA SER A 306 12.11 -2.54 4.49
C SER A 306 10.61 -2.26 4.48
N PHE A 307 10.15 -1.33 5.30
CA PHE A 307 8.75 -0.92 5.30
C PHE A 307 8.48 0.34 4.47
N ARG A 308 9.54 1.09 4.12
CA ARG A 308 9.49 2.32 3.32
C ARG A 308 9.57 1.99 1.82
N SER A 309 8.46 1.52 1.23
CA SER A 309 8.36 1.35 -0.22
C SER A 309 6.98 1.82 -0.66
N SER A 310 6.94 2.89 -1.46
CA SER A 310 5.68 3.56 -1.81
C SER A 310 4.88 3.92 -0.55
N ALA A 311 5.43 4.81 0.30
CA ALA A 311 4.99 5.16 1.66
C ALA A 311 5.13 4.00 2.68
N SER A 312 4.50 4.11 3.85
CA SER A 312 4.66 3.16 4.96
C SER A 312 3.80 1.91 4.79
N ASN A 313 4.44 0.74 4.83
CA ASN A 313 3.78 -0.56 4.89
C ASN A 313 3.58 -0.94 6.36
N LEU A 314 2.34 -0.86 6.85
CA LEU A 314 2.03 -0.99 8.28
C LEU A 314 2.40 -2.38 8.81
N GLU A 315 2.11 -3.43 8.05
CA GLU A 315 2.39 -4.80 8.44
C GLU A 315 3.87 -5.01 8.76
N THR A 316 4.74 -4.48 7.91
CA THR A 316 6.19 -4.60 8.08
C THR A 316 6.69 -3.70 9.21
N ALA A 317 6.24 -2.44 9.26
CA ALA A 317 6.65 -1.51 10.32
C ALA A 317 6.30 -2.00 11.72
N LEU A 318 5.13 -2.65 11.90
CA LEU A 318 4.73 -3.23 13.18
C LEU A 318 5.55 -4.47 13.53
N ALA A 319 5.85 -5.32 12.56
CA ALA A 319 6.72 -6.49 12.76
C ALA A 319 8.13 -6.06 13.15
N ASP A 320 8.69 -5.06 12.49
CA ASP A 320 9.99 -4.45 12.79
C ASP A 320 10.02 -3.84 14.20
N ALA A 321 8.92 -3.19 14.65
CA ALA A 321 8.83 -2.63 15.99
C ALA A 321 8.94 -3.72 17.06
N TYR A 322 8.22 -4.83 16.90
CA TYR A 322 8.33 -5.95 17.84
C TYR A 322 9.72 -6.59 17.81
N TYR A 323 10.30 -6.79 16.62
CA TYR A 323 11.65 -7.34 16.52
C TYR A 323 12.69 -6.43 17.20
N ALA A 324 12.68 -5.13 16.90
CA ALA A 324 13.56 -4.18 17.55
C ALA A 324 13.37 -4.17 19.09
N ALA A 325 12.12 -4.24 19.55
CA ALA A 325 11.80 -4.26 20.97
C ALA A 325 12.36 -5.51 21.68
N THR A 326 12.35 -6.69 21.06
CA THR A 326 12.94 -7.91 21.65
C THR A 326 14.45 -7.80 21.83
N ILE A 327 15.11 -6.96 21.03
CA ILE A 327 16.56 -6.70 21.10
C ILE A 327 16.88 -5.61 22.11
N LEU A 328 16.15 -4.50 22.07
CA LEU A 328 16.41 -3.33 22.91
C LEU A 328 15.91 -3.52 24.34
N TYR A 329 14.84 -4.26 24.54
CA TYR A 329 14.13 -4.42 25.80
C TYR A 329 13.81 -5.90 26.12
N PRO A 330 14.83 -6.79 26.17
CA PRO A 330 14.62 -8.24 26.24
C PRO A 330 13.85 -8.70 27.48
N GLU A 331 13.88 -7.95 28.57
CA GLU A 331 13.13 -8.28 29.79
C GLU A 331 11.63 -8.02 29.60
N GLN A 332 11.26 -6.89 28.95
CA GLN A 332 9.89 -6.49 28.69
C GLN A 332 9.22 -7.33 27.61
N PHE A 333 10.01 -7.93 26.73
CA PHE A 333 9.56 -8.74 25.59
C PHE A 333 9.97 -10.21 25.69
N ALA A 334 10.29 -10.71 26.89
CA ALA A 334 10.75 -12.10 27.10
C ALA A 334 9.70 -13.17 26.69
N ASP A 335 8.44 -12.79 26.59
CA ASP A 335 7.31 -13.62 26.18
C ASP A 335 6.98 -13.52 24.68
N VAL A 336 7.72 -12.70 23.92
CA VAL A 336 7.45 -12.42 22.49
C VAL A 336 8.45 -13.17 21.62
N ASP A 337 7.96 -14.04 20.73
CA ASP A 337 8.71 -14.50 19.57
C ASP A 337 8.44 -13.54 18.41
N PRO A 338 9.45 -12.80 17.91
CA PRO A 338 9.24 -11.79 16.89
C PRO A 338 8.79 -12.38 15.54
N VAL A 339 9.14 -13.62 15.21
CA VAL A 339 8.74 -14.30 13.97
C VAL A 339 7.26 -14.73 14.05
N GLU A 340 6.85 -15.29 15.19
CA GLU A 340 5.44 -15.62 15.42
C GLU A 340 4.57 -14.35 15.41
N LYS A 341 5.06 -13.27 16.03
CA LYS A 341 4.36 -11.98 16.06
C LYS A 341 4.27 -11.35 14.67
N ALA A 342 5.32 -11.39 13.87
CA ALA A 342 5.28 -10.95 12.47
C ALA A 342 4.25 -11.74 11.66
N GLY A 343 4.21 -13.06 11.83
CA GLY A 343 3.22 -13.93 11.18
C GLY A 343 1.77 -13.61 11.56
N GLU A 344 1.52 -13.26 12.84
CA GLU A 344 0.22 -12.80 13.32
C GLU A 344 -0.18 -11.49 12.64
N ILE A 345 0.73 -10.50 12.63
CA ILE A 345 0.53 -9.17 12.01
C ILE A 345 0.24 -9.33 10.51
N PHE A 346 1.08 -10.08 9.79
CA PHE A 346 0.90 -10.31 8.36
C PHE A 346 -0.43 -11.00 8.05
N THR A 347 -0.77 -12.05 8.79
CA THR A 347 -2.06 -12.74 8.61
C THR A 347 -3.24 -11.80 8.84
N THR A 348 -3.15 -10.94 9.86
CA THR A 348 -4.23 -10.00 10.17
C THR A 348 -4.41 -8.93 9.09
N LEU A 349 -3.33 -8.32 8.60
CA LEU A 349 -3.43 -7.23 7.62
C LEU A 349 -3.54 -7.76 6.18
N LEU A 350 -2.77 -8.80 5.83
CA LEU A 350 -2.67 -9.29 4.46
C LEU A 350 -3.57 -10.51 4.16
N GLY A 351 -4.10 -11.17 5.20
CA GLY A 351 -4.86 -12.42 5.04
C GLY A 351 -3.98 -13.67 4.89
N THR A 352 -2.65 -13.51 4.86
CA THR A 352 -1.67 -14.59 4.74
C THR A 352 -0.37 -14.23 5.44
N ASN A 353 0.48 -15.22 5.71
CA ASN A 353 1.79 -15.00 6.33
C ASN A 353 2.92 -15.30 5.34
N PRO A 354 3.56 -14.28 4.74
CA PRO A 354 4.66 -14.44 3.79
C PRO A 354 6.06 -14.55 4.46
N TYR A 355 6.17 -14.81 5.77
CA TYR A 355 7.46 -14.74 6.47
C TYR A 355 8.49 -15.76 5.94
N GLU A 356 8.06 -16.95 5.53
CA GLU A 356 8.98 -17.93 4.93
C GLU A 356 9.50 -17.47 3.56
N ASP A 357 8.66 -16.79 2.77
CA ASP A 357 9.08 -16.19 1.49
C ASP A 357 10.09 -15.05 1.72
N LEU A 358 9.87 -14.21 2.74
CA LEU A 358 10.82 -13.20 3.18
C LEU A 358 12.17 -13.83 3.55
N LYS A 359 12.14 -14.91 4.32
CA LYS A 359 13.32 -15.64 4.73
C LYS A 359 14.07 -16.26 3.54
N GLU A 360 13.37 -16.90 2.60
CA GLU A 360 13.96 -17.46 1.38
C GLU A 360 14.60 -16.37 0.51
N ALA A 361 14.04 -15.16 0.52
CA ALA A 361 14.60 -13.99 -0.15
C ALA A 361 15.74 -13.28 0.64
N GLY A 362 16.05 -13.74 1.87
CA GLY A 362 17.09 -13.18 2.73
C GLY A 362 16.64 -12.00 3.60
N TYR A 363 15.33 -11.69 3.66
CA TYR A 363 14.75 -10.58 4.44
C TYR A 363 14.29 -11.02 5.84
N GLU A 364 14.89 -12.04 6.44
CA GLU A 364 14.52 -12.52 7.77
C GLU A 364 15.07 -11.66 8.90
N PHE A 365 14.41 -11.68 10.04
CA PHE A 365 14.92 -11.11 11.30
C PHE A 365 16.13 -11.90 11.77
N ARG A 366 17.31 -11.27 11.78
CA ARG A 366 18.56 -11.90 12.19
C ARG A 366 19.64 -10.90 12.58
N PRO A 367 20.63 -11.31 13.36
CA PRO A 367 21.88 -10.56 13.44
C PRO A 367 22.53 -10.46 12.05
N ILE A 368 23.15 -9.34 11.76
CA ILE A 368 23.86 -9.08 10.50
C ILE A 368 25.36 -9.13 10.74
N GLN A 369 26.05 -9.86 9.90
CA GLN A 369 27.49 -9.77 9.77
C GLN A 369 27.80 -9.03 8.47
N LEU A 370 28.45 -7.87 8.59
CA LEU A 370 28.79 -7.05 7.42
C LEU A 370 29.79 -7.79 6.51
N GLY A 371 29.53 -7.72 5.21
CA GLY A 371 30.36 -8.40 4.19
C GLY A 371 29.96 -9.85 3.89
N GLU A 372 28.85 -10.34 4.45
CA GLU A 372 28.27 -11.67 4.12
C GLU A 372 27.15 -11.58 3.08
#